data_b1ee7ee9470ff4049e1d250cd143bb71
#
_entry.id   b1ee7ee9470ff4049e1d250cd143bb71
#
_cell.length_a   1.000
_cell.length_b   1.000
_cell.length_c   1.000
_cell.angle_alpha   90.00
_cell.angle_beta   90.00
_cell.angle_gamma   90.00
#
_symmetry.space_group_name_H-M   'P 1'
#
loop_
_entity.id
_entity.type
_entity.pdbx_description
1 polymer ?
#
loop_
_entity_poly.entity_id
_entity_poly.type
_entity_poly.pdbx_seq_one_letter_code
_entity_poly.pdbx_strand_id
1 'polypeptide(L)'
;MFKNCLFIALLIIISHSAFANSNGDTTIPKKRYDTKRLTGKTITLDGVPDEEAWNLVEWGGDFTQWQPNEGKAPSQPTRFKILYDNKFLYVAYDCIDSTPKLIEKRLGRRDDFPGDFVEINIDSYHDLRTGFSFTTSASGVRGDEFISNNGNNWDENWNPIWFAKTAVNKHGWTAEIKIPLSQLRYGNEKEKVWGIQVMRRIFRKEERSTWQFIPQSTGVWNSNFGELHGLNDIPFHRQVEVAPYVTAQADVYKKEPGNPFADGTDVKLTGGVDGKVAVTNDLILDFTVNPDFGQVEADPSQVRIDGFQNFFEERRPFFIESRNIFEYQLTGSEAGGDYDSDLLFYSRRIGGSPHGFP
;
A
#
# COMPACT_ATOMS: atom_id res chain seq x y z
N MET A 1 10.96 69.04 18.07
CA MET A 1 10.94 67.69 18.67
C MET A 1 10.09 66.66 17.89
N PHE A 2 9.03 67.07 17.20
CA PHE A 2 8.15 66.15 16.46
C PHE A 2 8.68 65.65 15.10
N LYS A 3 9.61 66.33 14.46
CA LYS A 3 10.16 65.91 13.15
C LYS A 3 11.09 64.70 13.20
N ASN A 4 11.79 64.51 14.30
CA ASN A 4 12.75 63.40 14.42
C ASN A 4 12.08 62.04 14.82
N CYS A 5 10.89 62.11 15.45
CA CYS A 5 10.13 60.88 15.77
C CYS A 5 9.49 60.26 14.51
N LEU A 6 9.14 61.10 13.51
CA LEU A 6 8.51 60.61 12.27
C LEU A 6 9.56 59.87 11.39
N PHE A 7 10.83 60.29 11.42
CA PHE A 7 11.90 59.65 10.64
C PHE A 7 12.32 58.29 11.25
N ILE A 8 12.29 58.16 12.58
CA ILE A 8 12.59 56.90 13.27
C ILE A 8 11.45 55.90 13.09
N ALA A 9 10.19 56.34 13.10
CA ALA A 9 9.05 55.48 12.83
C ALA A 9 9.03 54.96 11.39
N LEU A 10 9.45 55.79 10.42
CA LEU A 10 9.53 55.41 9.00
C LEU A 10 10.70 54.40 8.77
N LEU A 11 11.82 54.53 9.46
CA LEU A 11 12.94 53.61 9.38
C LEU A 11 12.61 52.26 9.99
N ILE A 12 11.80 52.18 11.06
CA ILE A 12 11.33 50.93 11.68
C ILE A 12 10.34 50.19 10.76
N ILE A 13 9.46 50.93 10.03
CA ILE A 13 8.52 50.32 9.07
C ILE A 13 9.26 49.75 7.84
N ILE A 14 10.35 50.37 7.39
CA ILE A 14 11.14 49.88 6.26
C ILE A 14 11.99 48.67 6.65
N SER A 15 12.42 48.54 7.93
CA SER A 15 13.18 47.37 8.40
C SER A 15 12.32 46.13 8.60
N HIS A 16 10.98 46.26 8.74
CA HIS A 16 10.08 45.08 8.88
C HIS A 16 9.57 44.52 7.54
N SER A 17 9.75 45.26 6.44
CA SER A 17 9.38 44.76 5.09
C SER A 17 10.47 43.95 4.40
N ALA A 18 11.65 43.80 4.99
CA ALA A 18 12.77 43.07 4.38
C ALA A 18 12.88 41.59 4.85
N PHE A 19 11.97 41.13 5.75
CA PHE A 19 11.97 39.73 6.22
C PHE A 19 10.71 38.94 5.81
N ALA A 20 9.97 39.41 4.84
CA ALA A 20 8.87 38.63 4.26
C ALA A 20 9.23 38.30 2.81
N ASN A 21 9.80 37.16 2.61
CA ASN A 21 9.62 36.19 1.54
C ASN A 21 10.95 35.51 1.16
N SER A 22 11.18 34.39 1.73
CA SER A 22 11.83 33.30 1.02
C SER A 22 11.17 31.96 1.44
N ASN A 23 9.86 31.92 1.44
CA ASN A 23 9.19 30.65 1.15
C ASN A 23 9.23 30.49 -0.37
N GLY A 24 10.38 30.24 -0.92
CA GLY A 24 10.49 29.64 -2.21
C GLY A 24 9.85 28.26 -2.08
N ASP A 25 8.64 28.16 -2.55
CA ASP A 25 7.98 26.91 -2.85
C ASP A 25 8.86 26.21 -3.90
N THR A 26 9.91 25.55 -3.43
CA THR A 26 10.81 24.75 -4.28
C THR A 26 10.06 23.50 -4.65
N THR A 27 9.13 23.64 -5.59
CA THR A 27 8.48 22.48 -6.21
C THR A 27 9.58 21.63 -6.84
N ILE A 28 9.83 20.47 -6.25
CA ILE A 28 10.79 19.51 -6.80
C ILE A 28 10.21 19.02 -8.12
N PRO A 29 10.95 19.17 -9.25
CA PRO A 29 10.45 18.74 -10.54
C PRO A 29 10.12 17.23 -10.49
N LYS A 30 8.94 16.86 -10.99
CA LYS A 30 8.54 15.47 -11.10
C LYS A 30 9.37 14.79 -12.19
N LYS A 31 9.96 13.66 -11.85
CA LYS A 31 10.61 12.79 -12.83
C LYS A 31 9.56 12.16 -13.73
N ARG A 32 9.95 11.92 -14.97
CA ARG A 32 9.13 11.26 -15.98
C ARG A 32 9.78 9.94 -16.40
N TYR A 33 8.96 8.90 -16.49
CA TYR A 33 9.33 7.64 -17.10
C TYR A 33 8.36 7.31 -18.24
N ASP A 34 8.88 6.98 -19.42
CA ASP A 34 8.09 6.63 -20.60
C ASP A 34 8.07 5.10 -20.79
N THR A 35 6.91 4.50 -20.59
CA THR A 35 6.68 3.07 -20.84
C THR A 35 6.25 2.82 -22.28
N LYS A 36 6.28 1.55 -22.70
CA LYS A 36 5.78 1.12 -24.02
C LYS A 36 4.91 -0.13 -23.89
N ARG A 37 4.00 -0.26 -24.85
CA ARG A 37 3.17 -1.44 -24.96
C ARG A 37 4.00 -2.61 -25.50
N LEU A 38 3.89 -3.74 -24.82
CA LEU A 38 4.47 -5.00 -25.25
C LEU A 38 3.63 -5.58 -26.41
N THR A 39 4.20 -5.66 -27.59
CA THR A 39 3.54 -6.20 -28.79
C THR A 39 4.39 -7.32 -29.39
N GLY A 40 3.79 -8.50 -29.55
CA GLY A 40 4.43 -9.64 -30.21
C GLY A 40 5.60 -10.27 -29.47
N LYS A 41 5.93 -9.81 -28.28
CA LYS A 41 6.97 -10.35 -27.40
C LYS A 41 6.35 -10.77 -26.08
N THR A 42 6.96 -11.73 -25.40
CA THR A 42 6.51 -12.23 -24.11
C THR A 42 7.58 -11.98 -23.04
N ILE A 43 7.15 -11.79 -21.80
CA ILE A 43 8.00 -11.77 -20.63
C ILE A 43 7.71 -13.04 -19.83
N THR A 44 8.75 -13.80 -19.53
CA THR A 44 8.69 -14.97 -18.66
C THR A 44 9.07 -14.52 -17.27
N LEU A 45 8.16 -14.66 -16.32
CA LEU A 45 8.40 -14.22 -14.96
C LEU A 45 9.30 -15.25 -14.24
N ASP A 46 10.60 -15.08 -14.30
CA ASP A 46 11.59 -15.94 -13.62
C ASP A 46 12.52 -15.18 -12.67
N GLY A 47 12.45 -13.84 -12.69
CA GLY A 47 13.22 -12.93 -11.83
C GLY A 47 14.50 -12.41 -12.50
N VAL A 48 14.74 -12.76 -13.77
CA VAL A 48 15.91 -12.32 -14.53
C VAL A 48 15.44 -11.55 -15.76
N PRO A 49 15.51 -10.22 -15.78
CA PRO A 49 14.98 -9.41 -16.89
C PRO A 49 15.93 -9.40 -18.09
N ASP A 50 16.11 -10.54 -18.73
CA ASP A 50 16.99 -10.73 -19.89
C ASP A 50 16.26 -10.89 -21.23
N GLU A 51 14.91 -10.92 -21.21
CA GLU A 51 14.14 -11.00 -22.44
C GLU A 51 14.34 -9.77 -23.33
N GLU A 52 14.38 -10.02 -24.62
CA GLU A 52 14.48 -8.97 -25.64
C GLU A 52 13.37 -7.91 -25.53
N ALA A 53 12.26 -8.27 -24.92
CA ALA A 53 11.15 -7.35 -24.66
C ALA A 53 11.58 -6.14 -23.84
N TRP A 54 12.43 -6.31 -22.85
CA TRP A 54 12.93 -5.24 -22.00
C TRP A 54 13.78 -4.19 -22.72
N ASN A 55 14.25 -4.49 -23.96
CA ASN A 55 14.97 -3.52 -24.79
C ASN A 55 14.05 -2.48 -25.46
N LEU A 56 12.74 -2.60 -25.30
CA LEU A 56 11.78 -1.61 -25.81
C LEU A 56 11.82 -0.29 -25.02
N VAL A 57 12.28 -0.30 -23.78
CA VAL A 57 12.34 0.86 -22.90
C VAL A 57 13.72 1.01 -22.26
N GLU A 58 14.06 2.23 -21.91
CA GLU A 58 15.30 2.54 -21.21
C GLU A 58 15.18 2.22 -19.71
N TRP A 59 16.33 2.06 -19.04
CA TRP A 59 16.38 1.92 -17.60
C TRP A 59 16.08 3.27 -16.92
N GLY A 60 15.10 3.30 -16.03
CA GLY A 60 14.94 4.35 -15.04
C GLY A 60 15.97 4.18 -13.93
N GLY A 61 16.52 5.28 -13.44
CA GLY A 61 17.58 5.30 -12.43
C GLY A 61 17.63 6.62 -11.66
N ASP A 62 18.83 6.99 -11.23
CA ASP A 62 19.07 8.24 -10.49
C ASP A 62 18.26 8.33 -9.19
N PHE A 63 18.30 7.24 -8.42
CA PHE A 63 17.70 7.21 -7.10
C PHE A 63 18.41 8.16 -6.14
N THR A 64 17.67 8.59 -5.13
CA THR A 64 18.17 9.45 -4.05
C THR A 64 17.88 8.80 -2.72
N GLN A 65 18.80 8.85 -1.76
CA GLN A 65 18.53 8.35 -0.42
C GLN A 65 17.40 9.14 0.24
N TRP A 66 16.43 8.41 0.76
CA TRP A 66 15.39 8.92 1.63
C TRP A 66 15.79 8.76 3.10
N GLN A 67 16.46 7.64 3.42
CA GLN A 67 17.05 7.32 4.72
C GLN A 67 18.38 6.57 4.51
N PRO A 68 19.36 6.68 5.42
CA PRO A 68 19.45 7.57 6.59
C PRO A 68 19.91 8.99 6.20
N ASN A 69 20.47 9.19 5.01
CA ASN A 69 21.06 10.46 4.58
C ASN A 69 20.21 11.09 3.47
N GLU A 70 19.14 11.75 3.86
CA GLU A 70 18.20 12.38 2.94
C GLU A 70 18.91 13.25 1.88
N GLY A 71 18.48 13.07 0.62
CA GLY A 71 18.99 13.86 -0.51
C GLY A 71 20.36 13.43 -1.05
N LYS A 72 21.06 12.47 -0.42
CA LYS A 72 22.35 11.97 -0.91
C LYS A 72 22.19 10.88 -1.98
N ALA A 73 23.28 10.60 -2.70
CA ALA A 73 23.34 9.48 -3.62
C ALA A 73 23.20 8.13 -2.86
N PRO A 74 22.52 7.14 -3.45
CA PRO A 74 22.41 5.80 -2.87
C PRO A 74 23.77 5.14 -2.73
N SER A 75 23.95 4.33 -1.69
CA SER A 75 25.19 3.56 -1.51
C SER A 75 25.38 2.45 -2.55
N GLN A 76 24.29 2.02 -3.18
CA GLN A 76 24.27 0.99 -4.22
C GLN A 76 23.28 1.41 -5.33
N PRO A 77 23.66 1.31 -6.62
CA PRO A 77 22.78 1.69 -7.70
C PRO A 77 21.56 0.78 -7.81
N THR A 78 20.45 1.39 -8.20
CA THR A 78 19.18 0.70 -8.51
C THR A 78 18.65 1.25 -9.82
N ARG A 79 18.12 0.37 -10.66
CA ARG A 79 17.44 0.76 -11.88
C ARG A 79 16.23 -0.14 -12.13
N PHE A 80 15.28 0.38 -12.88
CA PHE A 80 14.03 -0.32 -13.16
C PHE A 80 13.58 -0.10 -14.60
N LYS A 81 12.70 -0.98 -15.07
CA LYS A 81 12.01 -0.86 -16.37
C LYS A 81 10.52 -1.15 -16.16
N ILE A 82 9.67 -0.48 -16.94
CA ILE A 82 8.22 -0.71 -16.92
C ILE A 82 7.75 -0.93 -18.35
N LEU A 83 7.01 -2.02 -18.56
CA LEU A 83 6.29 -2.35 -19.79
C LEU A 83 4.84 -2.70 -19.45
N TYR A 84 3.97 -2.65 -20.43
CA TYR A 84 2.59 -3.11 -20.25
C TYR A 84 2.07 -3.80 -21.50
N ASP A 85 1.07 -4.64 -21.34
CA ASP A 85 0.24 -5.17 -22.42
C ASP A 85 -1.23 -4.86 -22.18
N ASN A 86 -2.13 -5.58 -22.83
CA ASN A 86 -3.56 -5.37 -22.60
C ASN A 86 -4.05 -5.85 -21.22
N LYS A 87 -3.30 -6.70 -20.52
CA LYS A 87 -3.75 -7.37 -19.29
C LYS A 87 -2.88 -7.05 -18.08
N PHE A 88 -1.61 -6.75 -18.30
CA PHE A 88 -0.62 -6.67 -17.23
C PHE A 88 0.29 -5.45 -17.36
N LEU A 89 0.69 -4.94 -16.22
CA LEU A 89 1.85 -4.09 -16.05
C LEU A 89 3.01 -4.97 -15.60
N TYR A 90 4.17 -4.80 -16.22
CA TYR A 90 5.40 -5.51 -15.91
C TYR A 90 6.44 -4.53 -15.40
N VAL A 91 7.10 -4.87 -14.29
CA VAL A 91 8.18 -4.07 -13.73
C VAL A 91 9.40 -4.95 -13.52
N ALA A 92 10.53 -4.55 -14.04
CA ALA A 92 11.82 -5.18 -13.81
C ALA A 92 12.71 -4.30 -12.95
N TYR A 93 13.46 -4.92 -12.06
CA TYR A 93 14.46 -4.27 -11.22
C TYR A 93 15.82 -4.88 -11.42
N ASP A 94 16.84 -4.04 -11.42
CA ASP A 94 18.23 -4.44 -11.28
C ASP A 94 18.87 -3.71 -10.11
N CYS A 95 19.05 -4.43 -9.03
CA CYS A 95 19.54 -3.97 -7.73
C CYS A 95 21.01 -4.30 -7.60
N ILE A 96 21.88 -3.44 -8.11
CA ILE A 96 23.32 -3.64 -8.06
C ILE A 96 23.77 -3.60 -6.60
N ASP A 97 24.71 -4.47 -6.24
CA ASP A 97 25.29 -4.54 -4.90
C ASP A 97 26.76 -4.94 -4.98
N SER A 98 27.63 -4.15 -4.39
CA SER A 98 29.08 -4.41 -4.37
C SER A 98 29.47 -5.62 -3.53
N THR A 99 28.58 -6.08 -2.66
CA THR A 99 28.77 -7.23 -1.77
C THR A 99 27.56 -8.17 -1.77
N PRO A 100 27.25 -8.85 -2.88
CA PRO A 100 26.01 -9.64 -3.04
C PRO A 100 25.81 -10.74 -2.00
N LYS A 101 26.90 -11.22 -1.39
CA LYS A 101 26.87 -12.22 -0.31
C LYS A 101 26.22 -11.68 0.97
N LEU A 102 26.15 -10.36 1.12
CA LEU A 102 25.56 -9.69 2.28
C LEU A 102 24.13 -9.19 2.03
N ILE A 103 23.53 -9.54 0.89
CA ILE A 103 22.10 -9.29 0.63
C ILE A 103 21.28 -10.07 1.65
N GLU A 104 20.43 -9.37 2.37
CA GLU A 104 19.62 -9.98 3.41
C GLU A 104 18.35 -10.59 2.79
N LYS A 105 18.28 -11.94 2.84
CA LYS A 105 17.24 -12.76 2.19
C LYS A 105 16.44 -13.56 3.22
N ARG A 106 16.05 -12.96 4.31
CA ARG A 106 15.22 -13.65 5.29
C ARG A 106 13.84 -13.90 4.70
N LEU A 107 13.30 -15.07 4.97
CA LEU A 107 11.90 -15.35 4.68
C LEU A 107 11.04 -14.70 5.77
N GLY A 108 10.01 -14.02 5.34
CA GLY A 108 8.94 -13.47 6.16
C GLY A 108 7.60 -14.05 5.74
N ARG A 109 6.55 -13.68 6.43
CA ARG A 109 5.18 -13.85 5.94
C ARG A 109 4.90 -12.80 4.87
N ARG A 110 3.77 -12.92 4.16
CA ARG A 110 3.26 -11.82 3.31
C ARG A 110 3.21 -10.55 4.17
N ASP A 111 3.56 -9.41 3.59
CA ASP A 111 3.58 -8.09 4.20
C ASP A 111 4.64 -7.88 5.30
N ASP A 112 5.48 -8.89 5.58
CA ASP A 112 6.63 -8.79 6.50
C ASP A 112 7.96 -8.89 5.74
N PHE A 113 8.75 -7.82 5.79
CA PHE A 113 9.99 -7.66 5.02
C PHE A 113 11.24 -7.54 5.91
N PRO A 114 11.70 -8.64 6.51
CA PRO A 114 12.89 -8.63 7.37
C PRO A 114 14.21 -8.63 6.58
N GLY A 115 14.25 -8.08 5.37
CA GLY A 115 15.41 -8.08 4.48
C GLY A 115 15.42 -6.98 3.44
N ASP A 116 16.24 -7.17 2.39
CA ASP A 116 16.30 -6.28 1.24
C ASP A 116 15.03 -6.41 0.41
N PHE A 117 14.47 -5.27 -0.05
CA PHE A 117 13.29 -5.27 -0.91
C PHE A 117 13.30 -4.15 -1.95
N VAL A 118 12.48 -4.28 -2.96
CA VAL A 118 12.06 -3.23 -3.88
C VAL A 118 10.55 -3.07 -3.83
N GLU A 119 10.11 -1.85 -4.13
CA GLU A 119 8.71 -1.47 -4.05
C GLU A 119 8.36 -0.53 -5.21
N ILE A 120 7.16 -0.66 -5.74
CA ILE A 120 6.55 0.31 -6.63
C ILE A 120 5.20 0.74 -6.06
N ASN A 121 5.02 2.05 -5.94
CA ASN A 121 3.74 2.66 -5.64
C ASN A 121 3.17 3.25 -6.93
N ILE A 122 1.88 3.06 -7.17
CA ILE A 122 1.19 3.45 -8.40
C ILE A 122 -0.07 4.22 -8.04
N ASP A 123 -0.13 5.50 -8.40
CA ASP A 123 -1.36 6.28 -8.42
C ASP A 123 -1.95 6.22 -9.84
N SER A 124 -2.75 5.20 -10.08
CA SER A 124 -3.33 4.94 -11.41
C SER A 124 -4.56 5.80 -11.74
N TYR A 125 -5.17 6.42 -10.75
CA TYR A 125 -6.17 7.47 -10.97
C TYR A 125 -5.54 8.82 -11.27
N HIS A 126 -4.30 9.03 -10.84
CA HIS A 126 -3.62 10.31 -10.83
C HIS A 126 -4.41 11.37 -10.04
N ASP A 127 -5.01 10.92 -8.94
CA ASP A 127 -5.78 11.77 -8.03
C ASP A 127 -4.90 12.46 -6.98
N LEU A 128 -3.60 12.09 -6.92
CA LEU A 128 -2.58 12.61 -6.03
C LEU A 128 -2.88 12.34 -4.53
N ARG A 129 -3.75 11.39 -4.25
CA ARG A 129 -4.23 11.06 -2.90
C ARG A 129 -4.24 9.57 -2.59
N THR A 130 -4.54 8.76 -3.60
CA THR A 130 -4.63 7.29 -3.45
C THR A 130 -3.58 6.59 -4.31
N GLY A 131 -3.25 5.37 -3.95
CA GLY A 131 -2.28 4.57 -4.70
C GLY A 131 -2.26 3.11 -4.25
N PHE A 132 -1.53 2.33 -5.00
CA PHE A 132 -1.35 0.90 -4.79
C PHE A 132 0.13 0.60 -4.64
N SER A 133 0.52 -0.06 -3.56
CA SER A 133 1.89 -0.48 -3.29
C SER A 133 2.07 -1.96 -3.59
N PHE A 134 3.18 -2.28 -4.24
CA PHE A 134 3.60 -3.66 -4.52
C PHE A 134 5.06 -3.81 -4.14
N THR A 135 5.32 -4.62 -3.13
CA THR A 135 6.66 -4.84 -2.57
C THR A 135 7.11 -6.28 -2.76
N THR A 136 8.34 -6.48 -3.21
CA THR A 136 8.94 -7.81 -3.22
C THR A 136 10.34 -7.80 -2.62
N SER A 137 10.62 -8.76 -1.74
CA SER A 137 11.93 -8.90 -1.12
C SER A 137 12.89 -9.69 -2.00
N ALA A 138 14.19 -9.61 -1.72
CA ALA A 138 15.21 -10.42 -2.39
C ALA A 138 15.03 -11.94 -2.19
N SER A 139 14.20 -12.36 -1.22
CA SER A 139 13.79 -13.76 -1.00
C SER A 139 12.48 -14.14 -1.70
N GLY A 140 11.82 -13.19 -2.41
CA GLY A 140 10.57 -13.41 -3.12
C GLY A 140 9.31 -13.30 -2.25
N VAL A 141 9.42 -12.81 -1.02
CA VAL A 141 8.25 -12.46 -0.20
C VAL A 141 7.56 -11.26 -0.83
N ARG A 142 6.24 -11.30 -0.92
CA ARG A 142 5.41 -10.23 -1.49
C ARG A 142 4.63 -9.53 -0.40
N GLY A 143 4.38 -8.24 -0.60
CA GLY A 143 3.44 -7.46 0.18
C GLY A 143 2.80 -6.39 -0.67
N ASP A 144 1.64 -5.99 -0.26
CA ASP A 144 0.81 -5.06 -0.98
C ASP A 144 0.00 -4.22 0.01
N GLU A 145 -0.17 -2.96 -0.32
CA GLU A 145 -0.89 -2.01 0.52
C GLU A 145 -1.71 -1.07 -0.37
N PHE A 146 -2.88 -0.70 0.10
CA PHE A 146 -3.63 0.41 -0.46
C PHE A 146 -3.24 1.69 0.26
N ILE A 147 -2.76 2.66 -0.49
CA ILE A 147 -2.33 3.96 0.03
C ILE A 147 -3.49 4.94 -0.10
N SER A 148 -3.83 5.63 1.00
CA SER A 148 -4.86 6.66 1.01
C SER A 148 -4.43 7.90 1.81
N ASN A 149 -5.25 8.94 1.75
CA ASN A 149 -4.99 10.21 2.43
C ASN A 149 -3.59 10.77 2.14
N ASN A 150 -3.16 10.70 0.86
CA ASN A 150 -1.87 11.20 0.37
C ASN A 150 -0.65 10.59 1.12
N GLY A 151 -0.72 9.29 1.43
CA GLY A 151 0.35 8.54 2.09
C GLY A 151 0.30 8.51 3.61
N ASN A 152 -0.73 9.09 4.24
CA ASN A 152 -0.88 9.05 5.68
C ASN A 152 -1.54 7.76 6.19
N ASN A 153 -2.15 6.97 5.30
CA ASN A 153 -2.76 5.69 5.65
C ASN A 153 -2.35 4.63 4.63
N TRP A 154 -1.81 3.52 5.12
CA TRP A 154 -1.35 2.35 4.37
C TRP A 154 -2.10 1.13 4.90
N ASP A 155 -2.96 0.55 4.05
CA ASP A 155 -3.83 -0.58 4.41
C ASP A 155 -3.26 -1.87 3.82
N GLU A 156 -2.60 -2.67 4.66
CA GLU A 156 -2.03 -3.97 4.33
C GLU A 156 -3.09 -5.08 4.16
N ASN A 157 -4.36 -4.79 4.49
CA ASN A 157 -5.43 -5.76 4.31
C ASN A 157 -5.94 -5.81 2.87
N TRP A 158 -5.52 -4.87 2.02
CA TRP A 158 -5.77 -4.95 0.59
C TRP A 158 -4.91 -6.05 -0.02
N ASN A 159 -5.54 -7.13 -0.50
CA ASN A 159 -4.90 -8.36 -0.98
C ASN A 159 -5.16 -8.59 -2.47
N PRO A 160 -4.44 -7.93 -3.37
CA PRO A 160 -4.57 -8.14 -4.82
C PRO A 160 -3.89 -9.43 -5.28
N ILE A 161 -4.32 -9.91 -6.45
CA ILE A 161 -3.65 -11.00 -7.15
C ILE A 161 -2.55 -10.42 -8.05
N TRP A 162 -1.30 -10.68 -7.74
CA TRP A 162 -0.16 -10.29 -8.55
C TRP A 162 1.02 -11.27 -8.37
N PHE A 163 2.03 -11.14 -9.21
CA PHE A 163 3.10 -12.12 -9.27
C PHE A 163 4.46 -11.41 -9.21
N ALA A 164 5.42 -12.02 -8.53
CA ALA A 164 6.81 -11.59 -8.51
C ALA A 164 7.75 -12.79 -8.50
N LYS A 165 8.91 -12.60 -9.10
CA LYS A 165 10.06 -13.50 -9.00
C LYS A 165 11.32 -12.70 -8.80
N THR A 166 12.27 -13.29 -8.08
CA THR A 166 13.55 -12.66 -7.77
C THR A 166 14.70 -13.63 -8.00
N ALA A 167 15.83 -13.10 -8.43
CA ALA A 167 17.05 -13.87 -8.61
C ALA A 167 18.25 -13.11 -8.03
N VAL A 168 19.14 -13.81 -7.33
CA VAL A 168 20.39 -13.25 -6.84
C VAL A 168 21.53 -13.71 -7.73
N ASN A 169 22.37 -12.78 -8.12
CA ASN A 169 23.49 -12.99 -9.02
C ASN A 169 24.81 -12.39 -8.47
N LYS A 170 25.88 -12.47 -9.25
CA LYS A 170 27.21 -11.96 -8.83
C LYS A 170 27.32 -10.45 -8.72
N HIS A 171 26.34 -9.71 -9.25
CA HIS A 171 26.34 -8.24 -9.28
C HIS A 171 25.30 -7.64 -8.33
N GLY A 172 24.46 -8.45 -7.70
CA GLY A 172 23.38 -8.01 -6.84
C GLY A 172 22.19 -8.96 -6.90
N TRP A 173 21.00 -8.42 -7.10
CA TRP A 173 19.78 -9.18 -7.31
C TRP A 173 18.84 -8.46 -8.27
N THR A 174 17.96 -9.23 -8.87
CA THR A 174 16.97 -8.75 -9.81
C THR A 174 15.58 -9.17 -9.37
N ALA A 175 14.58 -8.44 -9.80
CA ALA A 175 13.19 -8.79 -9.58
C ALA A 175 12.38 -8.50 -10.84
N GLU A 176 11.38 -9.34 -11.07
CA GLU A 176 10.33 -9.10 -12.04
C GLU A 176 8.98 -9.17 -11.35
N ILE A 177 8.16 -8.16 -11.58
CA ILE A 177 6.81 -8.03 -11.07
C ILE A 177 5.84 -8.01 -12.24
N LYS A 178 4.71 -8.69 -12.08
CA LYS A 178 3.61 -8.75 -13.04
C LYS A 178 2.30 -8.46 -12.33
N ILE A 179 1.72 -7.30 -12.62
CA ILE A 179 0.50 -6.80 -11.99
C ILE A 179 -0.64 -6.86 -13.00
N PRO A 180 -1.71 -7.63 -12.77
CA PRO A 180 -2.89 -7.56 -13.62
C PRO A 180 -3.49 -6.14 -13.58
N LEU A 181 -3.76 -5.56 -14.74
CA LEU A 181 -4.38 -4.23 -14.82
C LEU A 181 -5.77 -4.18 -14.18
N SER A 182 -6.42 -5.34 -14.05
CA SER A 182 -7.68 -5.47 -13.32
C SER A 182 -7.58 -5.23 -11.82
N GLN A 183 -6.37 -5.28 -11.25
CA GLN A 183 -6.12 -4.96 -9.83
C GLN A 183 -5.91 -3.46 -9.59
N LEU A 184 -5.74 -2.69 -10.66
CA LEU A 184 -5.57 -1.25 -10.62
C LEU A 184 -6.88 -0.57 -11.06
N ARG A 185 -7.14 0.58 -10.49
CA ARG A 185 -8.29 1.41 -10.86
C ARG A 185 -7.78 2.61 -11.64
N TYR A 186 -8.34 2.86 -12.82
CA TYR A 186 -7.89 3.95 -13.69
C TYR A 186 -9.03 4.48 -14.56
N GLY A 187 -8.93 5.74 -14.96
CA GLY A 187 -9.91 6.43 -15.79
C GLY A 187 -9.99 5.88 -17.23
N ASN A 188 -10.95 6.40 -17.99
CA ASN A 188 -11.25 5.94 -19.37
C ASN A 188 -10.52 6.74 -20.46
N GLU A 189 -9.59 7.63 -20.09
CA GLU A 189 -8.81 8.44 -21.03
C GLU A 189 -8.02 7.53 -21.99
N LYS A 190 -7.85 7.96 -23.25
CA LYS A 190 -7.07 7.20 -24.23
C LYS A 190 -5.59 7.15 -23.87
N GLU A 191 -5.03 8.27 -23.51
CA GLU A 191 -3.68 8.40 -22.99
C GLU A 191 -3.75 8.65 -21.50
N LYS A 192 -3.08 7.82 -20.72
CA LYS A 192 -3.08 7.88 -19.26
C LYS A 192 -1.71 8.32 -18.76
N VAL A 193 -1.73 9.18 -17.76
CA VAL A 193 -0.57 9.51 -16.94
C VAL A 193 -0.83 8.97 -15.55
N TRP A 194 0.07 8.13 -15.04
CA TRP A 194 -0.02 7.61 -13.68
C TRP A 194 1.09 8.20 -12.81
N GLY A 195 0.78 8.44 -11.56
CA GLY A 195 1.82 8.73 -10.58
C GLY A 195 2.57 7.44 -10.24
N ILE A 196 3.92 7.49 -10.17
CA ILE A 196 4.72 6.38 -9.71
C ILE A 196 5.81 6.81 -8.73
N GLN A 197 6.05 5.95 -7.75
CA GLN A 197 7.26 5.99 -6.93
C GLN A 197 7.90 4.62 -6.93
N VAL A 198 9.21 4.58 -7.07
CA VAL A 198 10.00 3.35 -7.01
C VAL A 198 10.99 3.45 -5.87
N MET A 199 11.04 2.44 -5.02
CA MET A 199 11.87 2.43 -3.83
C MET A 199 12.71 1.14 -3.75
N ARG A 200 13.88 1.24 -3.11
CA ARG A 200 14.70 0.11 -2.66
C ARG A 200 15.08 0.28 -1.20
N ARG A 201 15.01 -0.82 -0.46
CA ARG A 201 15.63 -0.94 0.87
C ARG A 201 16.86 -1.83 0.82
N ILE A 202 17.96 -1.36 1.43
CA ILE A 202 19.15 -2.17 1.74
C ILE A 202 19.14 -2.37 3.25
N PHE A 203 18.68 -3.54 3.68
CA PHE A 203 18.38 -3.81 5.09
C PHE A 203 19.61 -3.61 6.00
N ARG A 204 20.75 -4.22 5.65
CA ARG A 204 21.99 -4.15 6.45
C ARG A 204 22.56 -2.73 6.65
N LYS A 205 22.10 -1.78 5.85
CA LYS A 205 22.49 -0.37 5.89
C LYS A 205 21.41 0.55 6.42
N GLU A 206 20.23 -0.01 6.71
CA GLU A 206 19.01 0.76 7.02
C GLU A 206 18.71 1.84 5.97
N GLU A 207 19.20 1.62 4.75
CA GLU A 207 19.08 2.57 3.66
C GLU A 207 17.80 2.35 2.88
N ARG A 208 17.05 3.42 2.67
CA ARG A 208 15.95 3.50 1.73
C ARG A 208 16.25 4.56 0.69
N SER A 209 16.08 4.21 -0.57
CA SER A 209 16.31 5.12 -1.70
C SER A 209 15.09 5.14 -2.58
N THR A 210 14.70 6.34 -3.04
CA THR A 210 13.52 6.58 -3.88
C THR A 210 13.93 7.10 -5.24
N TRP A 211 13.18 6.75 -6.27
CA TRP A 211 13.39 7.27 -7.62
C TRP A 211 13.01 8.73 -7.72
N GLN A 212 11.79 9.10 -7.35
CA GLN A 212 11.40 10.50 -7.19
C GLN A 212 11.78 10.92 -5.78
N PHE A 213 12.59 11.96 -5.66
CA PHE A 213 12.94 12.48 -4.35
C PHE A 213 11.72 13.16 -3.71
N ILE A 214 11.40 12.75 -2.50
CA ILE A 214 10.31 13.30 -1.67
C ILE A 214 10.93 13.60 -0.30
N PRO A 215 11.05 14.89 0.08
CA PRO A 215 11.57 15.25 1.40
C PRO A 215 10.70 14.68 2.52
N GLN A 216 11.32 14.13 3.56
CA GLN A 216 10.60 13.60 4.73
C GLN A 216 9.77 14.67 5.44
N SER A 217 10.19 15.94 5.32
CA SER A 217 9.49 17.08 5.94
C SER A 217 8.16 17.44 5.28
N THR A 218 7.85 16.93 4.07
CA THR A 218 6.62 17.30 3.35
C THR A 218 5.35 16.71 3.98
N GLY A 219 5.45 15.57 4.67
CA GLY A 219 4.31 14.87 5.27
C GLY A 219 3.28 14.36 4.24
N VAL A 220 3.60 14.38 2.93
CA VAL A 220 2.73 13.93 1.84
C VAL A 220 3.53 13.07 0.87
N TRP A 221 2.88 12.04 0.31
CA TRP A 221 3.55 11.00 -0.48
C TRP A 221 3.08 11.00 -1.94
N ASN A 222 1.83 10.62 -2.20
CA ASN A 222 1.30 10.40 -3.55
C ASN A 222 1.37 11.65 -4.45
N SER A 223 1.09 12.83 -3.91
CA SER A 223 1.12 14.10 -4.66
C SER A 223 2.52 14.45 -5.18
N ASN A 224 3.56 13.87 -4.58
CA ASN A 224 4.94 14.09 -4.98
C ASN A 224 5.51 12.96 -5.87
N PHE A 225 4.74 11.97 -6.27
CA PHE A 225 5.21 10.93 -7.18
C PHE A 225 5.71 11.51 -8.50
N GLY A 226 6.69 10.84 -9.10
CA GLY A 226 7.03 11.03 -10.50
C GLY A 226 5.91 10.50 -11.40
N GLU A 227 6.05 10.63 -12.70
CA GLU A 227 5.01 10.33 -13.68
C GLU A 227 5.41 9.22 -14.62
N LEU A 228 4.48 8.29 -14.86
CA LEU A 228 4.53 7.24 -15.86
C LEU A 228 3.70 7.65 -17.06
N HIS A 229 4.34 7.83 -18.20
CA HIS A 229 3.73 8.21 -19.46
C HIS A 229 3.79 7.06 -20.50
N GLY A 230 3.04 7.19 -21.59
CA GLY A 230 3.02 6.22 -22.69
C GLY A 230 2.01 5.10 -22.51
N LEU A 231 1.12 5.21 -21.53
CA LEU A 231 0.02 4.27 -21.31
C LEU A 231 -1.17 4.63 -22.21
N ASN A 232 -1.30 3.94 -23.34
CA ASN A 232 -2.31 4.24 -24.35
C ASN A 232 -3.32 3.10 -24.50
N ASP A 233 -4.59 3.45 -24.68
CA ASP A 233 -5.68 2.53 -25.04
C ASP A 233 -5.72 1.24 -24.19
N ILE A 234 -5.54 1.37 -22.88
CA ILE A 234 -5.67 0.24 -21.96
C ILE A 234 -7.15 -0.11 -21.85
N PRO A 235 -7.55 -1.33 -22.27
CA PRO A 235 -8.94 -1.74 -22.22
C PRO A 235 -9.38 -1.99 -20.77
N PHE A 236 -10.66 -1.76 -20.50
CA PHE A 236 -11.26 -2.20 -19.25
C PHE A 236 -11.27 -3.72 -19.13
N HIS A 237 -10.80 -4.23 -18.00
CA HIS A 237 -10.84 -5.64 -17.67
C HIS A 237 -11.83 -5.88 -16.53
N ARG A 238 -12.91 -6.59 -16.84
CA ARG A 238 -13.84 -7.03 -15.79
C ARG A 238 -13.11 -8.05 -14.89
N GLN A 239 -12.84 -7.65 -13.66
CA GLN A 239 -12.36 -8.56 -12.63
C GLN A 239 -13.54 -9.37 -12.10
N VAL A 240 -13.37 -10.68 -11.99
CA VAL A 240 -14.29 -11.58 -11.29
C VAL A 240 -13.41 -12.52 -10.47
N GLU A 241 -13.54 -12.42 -9.17
CA GLU A 241 -12.88 -13.30 -8.22
C GLU A 241 -13.95 -14.07 -7.44
N VAL A 242 -13.71 -15.36 -7.22
CA VAL A 242 -14.58 -16.22 -6.42
C VAL A 242 -13.68 -17.08 -5.56
N ALA A 243 -13.82 -16.96 -4.25
CA ALA A 243 -13.03 -17.66 -3.25
C ALA A 243 -13.94 -18.58 -2.40
N PRO A 244 -14.21 -19.80 -2.82
CA PRO A 244 -14.91 -20.77 -1.98
C PRO A 244 -14.01 -21.24 -0.85
N TYR A 245 -14.57 -21.46 0.33
CA TYR A 245 -13.86 -22.01 1.48
C TYR A 245 -14.68 -23.04 2.25
N VAL A 246 -13.96 -23.87 2.99
CA VAL A 246 -14.50 -24.84 3.94
C VAL A 246 -13.67 -24.74 5.21
N THR A 247 -14.35 -24.59 6.33
CA THR A 247 -13.72 -24.57 7.66
C THR A 247 -14.21 -25.75 8.49
N ALA A 248 -13.27 -26.38 9.22
CA ALA A 248 -13.57 -27.40 10.21
C ALA A 248 -13.05 -26.90 11.57
N GLN A 249 -13.92 -26.83 12.54
CA GLN A 249 -13.63 -26.42 13.91
C GLN A 249 -13.91 -27.62 14.84
N ALA A 250 -12.99 -27.87 15.76
CA ALA A 250 -13.18 -28.88 16.81
C ALA A 250 -12.91 -28.20 18.16
N ASP A 251 -13.93 -28.06 18.96
CA ASP A 251 -13.85 -27.52 20.31
C ASP A 251 -13.83 -28.66 21.33
N VAL A 252 -12.79 -28.68 22.18
CA VAL A 252 -12.65 -29.63 23.25
C VAL A 252 -12.77 -28.91 24.58
N TYR A 253 -13.75 -29.28 25.36
CA TYR A 253 -14.04 -28.62 26.63
C TYR A 253 -14.36 -29.66 27.72
N LYS A 254 -14.43 -29.22 28.97
CA LYS A 254 -14.74 -30.10 30.08
C LYS A 254 -16.17 -30.58 30.01
N LYS A 255 -16.37 -31.90 29.97
CA LYS A 255 -17.70 -32.52 30.02
C LYS A 255 -18.44 -32.16 31.29
N GLU A 256 -19.69 -31.76 31.13
CA GLU A 256 -20.61 -31.47 32.27
C GLU A 256 -21.54 -32.68 32.50
N PRO A 257 -21.40 -33.43 33.65
CA PRO A 257 -22.28 -34.54 33.92
C PRO A 257 -23.75 -34.15 34.01
N GLY A 258 -24.58 -34.81 33.20
CA GLY A 258 -26.03 -34.50 33.14
C GLY A 258 -26.46 -33.45 32.15
N ASN A 259 -25.52 -32.78 31.47
CA ASN A 259 -25.77 -31.86 30.40
C ASN A 259 -25.60 -32.52 29.02
N PRO A 260 -26.68 -32.84 28.29
CA PRO A 260 -26.58 -33.49 26.97
C PRO A 260 -25.94 -32.63 25.88
N PHE A 261 -25.82 -31.32 26.10
CA PHE A 261 -25.20 -30.38 25.16
C PHE A 261 -23.75 -30.08 25.47
N ALA A 262 -23.19 -30.65 26.54
CA ALA A 262 -21.80 -30.45 26.94
C ALA A 262 -21.10 -31.84 27.11
N ASP A 263 -21.02 -32.57 26.01
CA ASP A 263 -20.43 -33.92 25.99
C ASP A 263 -18.90 -33.96 25.95
N GLY A 264 -18.27 -32.78 25.85
CA GLY A 264 -16.83 -32.57 25.89
C GLY A 264 -16.17 -32.34 24.54
N THR A 265 -16.90 -32.48 23.43
CA THR A 265 -16.37 -32.22 22.09
C THR A 265 -17.47 -31.71 21.20
N ASP A 266 -17.23 -30.60 20.52
CA ASP A 266 -18.09 -30.08 19.43
C ASP A 266 -17.30 -30.02 18.14
N VAL A 267 -17.84 -30.56 17.05
CA VAL A 267 -17.23 -30.55 15.73
C VAL A 267 -18.17 -29.86 14.76
N LYS A 268 -17.74 -28.76 14.20
CA LYS A 268 -18.52 -27.95 13.26
C LYS A 268 -17.80 -27.89 11.91
N LEU A 269 -18.53 -28.20 10.86
CA LEU A 269 -18.10 -28.04 9.48
C LEU A 269 -18.94 -26.94 8.84
N THR A 270 -18.25 -25.94 8.29
CA THR A 270 -18.89 -24.79 7.67
C THR A 270 -18.28 -24.52 6.30
N GLY A 271 -19.06 -24.09 5.33
CA GLY A 271 -18.57 -23.67 4.02
C GLY A 271 -19.24 -22.39 3.57
N GLY A 272 -18.51 -21.61 2.80
CA GLY A 272 -19.01 -20.35 2.27
C GLY A 272 -18.27 -19.94 1.00
N VAL A 273 -18.56 -18.75 0.51
CA VAL A 273 -17.95 -18.17 -0.67
C VAL A 273 -17.88 -16.66 -0.56
N ASP A 274 -16.70 -16.13 -0.82
CA ASP A 274 -16.46 -14.71 -1.04
C ASP A 274 -16.31 -14.44 -2.52
N GLY A 275 -16.72 -13.26 -2.97
CA GLY A 275 -16.60 -12.90 -4.36
C GLY A 275 -16.48 -11.41 -4.57
N LYS A 276 -15.76 -11.06 -5.63
CA LYS A 276 -15.51 -9.68 -6.04
C LYS A 276 -15.76 -9.55 -7.54
N VAL A 277 -16.55 -8.57 -7.93
CA VAL A 277 -16.90 -8.31 -9.34
C VAL A 277 -16.72 -6.83 -9.64
N ALA A 278 -15.82 -6.52 -10.54
CA ALA A 278 -15.71 -5.17 -11.11
C ALA A 278 -16.91 -4.96 -12.07
N VAL A 279 -17.84 -4.09 -11.68
CA VAL A 279 -19.00 -3.73 -12.48
C VAL A 279 -18.61 -2.69 -13.52
N THR A 280 -17.81 -1.70 -13.11
CA THR A 280 -17.16 -0.68 -13.97
C THR A 280 -15.71 -0.51 -13.52
N ASN A 281 -14.95 0.42 -14.14
CA ASN A 281 -13.61 0.76 -13.68
C ASN A 281 -13.58 1.28 -12.24
N ASP A 282 -14.68 1.92 -11.82
CA ASP A 282 -14.77 2.67 -10.56
C ASP A 282 -15.70 2.01 -9.54
N LEU A 283 -16.44 0.97 -9.97
CA LEU A 283 -17.42 0.29 -9.12
C LEU A 283 -17.08 -1.20 -9.00
N ILE A 284 -16.75 -1.61 -7.79
CA ILE A 284 -16.54 -3.01 -7.43
C ILE A 284 -17.66 -3.44 -6.51
N LEU A 285 -18.22 -4.61 -6.78
CA LEU A 285 -19.17 -5.29 -5.91
C LEU A 285 -18.43 -6.42 -5.18
N ASP A 286 -18.35 -6.29 -3.87
CA ASP A 286 -17.89 -7.34 -2.97
C ASP A 286 -19.12 -8.02 -2.35
N PHE A 287 -19.13 -9.34 -2.32
CA PHE A 287 -20.18 -10.11 -1.71
C PHE A 287 -19.63 -11.32 -0.94
N THR A 288 -20.33 -11.70 0.12
CA THR A 288 -20.02 -12.90 0.88
C THR A 288 -21.29 -13.69 1.18
N VAL A 289 -21.19 -15.00 1.14
CA VAL A 289 -22.24 -15.92 1.55
C VAL A 289 -21.68 -16.84 2.62
N ASN A 290 -22.28 -16.79 3.82
CA ASN A 290 -21.85 -17.51 5.01
C ASN A 290 -20.38 -17.20 5.36
N PRO A 291 -20.04 -15.94 5.66
CA PRO A 291 -18.65 -15.49 5.85
C PRO A 291 -17.91 -16.29 6.90
N ASP A 292 -16.64 -16.61 6.62
CA ASP A 292 -15.77 -17.30 7.58
C ASP A 292 -15.29 -16.32 8.67
N PHE A 293 -15.61 -16.66 9.90
CA PHE A 293 -15.12 -15.98 11.09
C PHE A 293 -14.11 -16.83 11.89
N GLY A 294 -13.80 -18.04 11.41
CA GLY A 294 -12.94 -18.98 12.11
C GLY A 294 -11.46 -18.59 12.13
N GLN A 295 -11.02 -17.73 11.23
CA GLN A 295 -9.65 -17.20 11.20
C GLN A 295 -9.45 -16.01 12.12
N VAL A 296 -10.53 -15.49 12.69
CA VAL A 296 -10.47 -14.35 13.60
C VAL A 296 -9.98 -14.86 14.96
N GLU A 297 -8.83 -14.38 15.39
CA GLU A 297 -8.39 -14.58 16.78
C GLU A 297 -9.47 -14.10 17.74
N ALA A 298 -9.72 -14.92 18.78
CA ALA A 298 -10.67 -14.52 19.81
C ALA A 298 -10.26 -13.17 20.40
N ASP A 299 -11.22 -12.27 20.53
CA ASP A 299 -10.96 -10.98 21.17
C ASP A 299 -10.38 -11.19 22.57
N PRO A 300 -9.37 -10.42 22.97
CA PRO A 300 -8.83 -10.55 24.31
C PRO A 300 -9.93 -10.28 25.35
N SER A 301 -10.06 -11.17 26.32
CA SER A 301 -11.04 -10.97 27.39
C SER A 301 -10.67 -9.70 28.19
N GLN A 302 -11.48 -8.68 28.07
CA GLN A 302 -11.34 -7.44 28.84
C GLN A 302 -12.50 -7.33 29.83
N VAL A 303 -12.15 -7.23 31.11
CA VAL A 303 -13.14 -6.93 32.15
C VAL A 303 -13.14 -5.43 32.36
N ARG A 304 -14.19 -4.74 31.91
CA ARG A 304 -14.43 -3.34 32.25
C ARG A 304 -15.43 -3.24 33.39
N ILE A 305 -15.10 -2.42 34.39
CA ILE A 305 -15.93 -2.16 35.56
C ILE A 305 -16.78 -0.89 35.35
N ASP A 306 -16.49 -0.14 34.28
CA ASP A 306 -17.09 1.19 34.04
C ASP A 306 -18.43 1.16 33.28
N GLY A 307 -18.90 -0.02 32.86
CA GLY A 307 -20.19 -0.19 32.16
C GLY A 307 -20.25 0.29 30.71
N PHE A 308 -19.12 0.75 30.15
CA PHE A 308 -19.06 1.14 28.75
C PHE A 308 -18.84 -0.07 27.84
N GLN A 309 -19.38 -0.01 26.63
CA GLN A 309 -19.20 -1.05 25.61
C GLN A 309 -17.75 -1.11 25.18
N ASN A 310 -17.17 -2.33 25.09
CA ASN A 310 -15.87 -2.54 24.49
C ASN A 310 -16.00 -2.46 22.96
N PHE A 311 -15.16 -1.64 22.34
CA PHE A 311 -14.99 -1.62 20.89
C PHE A 311 -13.75 -2.43 20.56
N PHE A 312 -13.91 -3.43 19.69
CA PHE A 312 -12.82 -4.23 19.19
C PHE A 312 -12.59 -3.92 17.72
N GLU A 313 -11.36 -3.96 17.32
CA GLU A 313 -10.98 -3.80 15.92
C GLU A 313 -11.64 -4.86 15.04
N GLU A 314 -12.08 -4.48 13.84
CA GLU A 314 -12.61 -5.43 12.86
C GLU A 314 -11.48 -6.33 12.35
N ARG A 315 -11.69 -7.64 12.36
CA ARG A 315 -10.72 -8.65 11.93
C ARG A 315 -11.28 -9.58 10.86
N ARG A 316 -12.54 -9.44 10.51
CA ARG A 316 -13.18 -10.28 9.50
C ARG A 316 -12.80 -9.79 8.11
N PRO A 317 -12.19 -10.62 7.25
CA PRO A 317 -11.61 -10.20 5.96
C PRO A 317 -12.57 -9.38 5.09
N PHE A 318 -13.82 -9.80 4.98
CA PHE A 318 -14.84 -9.10 4.21
C PHE A 318 -15.08 -7.64 4.65
N PHE A 319 -14.99 -7.34 5.95
CA PHE A 319 -15.23 -6.01 6.49
C PHE A 319 -13.97 -5.17 6.66
N ILE A 320 -12.80 -5.77 6.52
CA ILE A 320 -11.52 -5.07 6.60
C ILE A 320 -11.22 -4.40 5.27
N GLU A 321 -11.45 -5.09 4.17
CA GLU A 321 -11.21 -4.54 2.84
C GLU A 321 -12.07 -3.30 2.60
N SER A 322 -11.44 -2.20 2.19
CA SER A 322 -12.08 -0.90 1.98
C SER A 322 -12.68 -0.27 3.25
N ARG A 323 -12.25 -0.69 4.44
CA ARG A 323 -12.68 -0.14 5.73
C ARG A 323 -12.51 1.38 5.81
N ASN A 324 -11.43 1.90 5.23
CA ASN A 324 -11.12 3.32 5.17
C ASN A 324 -12.24 4.19 4.53
N ILE A 325 -13.10 3.62 3.71
CA ILE A 325 -14.27 4.33 3.13
C ILE A 325 -15.32 4.62 4.21
N PHE A 326 -15.39 3.78 5.24
CA PHE A 326 -16.37 3.84 6.32
C PHE A 326 -15.80 4.45 7.62
N GLU A 327 -14.48 4.61 7.68
CA GLU A 327 -13.78 5.21 8.82
C GLU A 327 -13.72 6.73 8.68
N TYR A 328 -14.79 7.40 9.04
CA TYR A 328 -14.77 8.83 9.23
C TYR A 328 -15.31 9.19 10.62
N GLN A 329 -14.57 10.04 11.27
CA GLN A 329 -14.92 10.53 12.60
C GLN A 329 -16.02 11.58 12.47
N LEU A 330 -17.03 11.49 13.33
CA LEU A 330 -18.13 12.45 13.35
C LEU A 330 -17.74 13.73 14.09
N THR A 331 -16.84 13.63 15.07
CA THR A 331 -16.36 14.76 15.86
C THR A 331 -14.85 14.89 15.73
N GLY A 332 -14.39 16.04 15.22
CA GLY A 332 -12.98 16.43 15.28
C GLY A 332 -12.70 17.02 16.68
N SER A 333 -11.85 16.37 17.47
CA SER A 333 -11.38 16.96 18.72
C SER A 333 -10.16 17.84 18.45
N GLU A 334 -10.28 19.16 18.61
CA GLU A 334 -9.14 20.08 18.61
C GLU A 334 -8.21 19.86 19.83
N ALA A 335 -8.64 19.10 20.82
CA ALA A 335 -7.92 18.83 22.06
C ALA A 335 -7.10 17.52 22.05
N GLY A 336 -6.99 16.82 20.91
CA GLY A 336 -6.10 15.67 20.73
C GLY A 336 -6.57 14.37 21.40
N GLY A 337 -7.85 14.21 21.67
CA GLY A 337 -8.43 12.93 22.09
C GLY A 337 -8.97 12.17 20.88
N ASP A 338 -8.34 11.07 20.48
CA ASP A 338 -8.93 10.14 19.52
C ASP A 338 -10.06 9.38 20.21
N TYR A 339 -11.29 9.68 19.83
CA TYR A 339 -12.43 8.89 20.22
C TYR A 339 -12.66 7.78 19.22
N ASP A 340 -11.93 6.68 19.33
CA ASP A 340 -12.07 5.48 18.47
C ASP A 340 -13.50 4.92 18.43
N SER A 341 -14.34 5.34 19.37
CA SER A 341 -15.74 4.93 19.47
C SER A 341 -16.72 5.83 18.71
N ASP A 342 -16.28 6.95 18.14
CA ASP A 342 -17.13 7.92 17.43
C ASP A 342 -17.21 7.63 15.93
N LEU A 343 -17.42 6.36 15.58
CA LEU A 343 -17.59 5.90 14.21
C LEU A 343 -19.07 5.82 13.87
N LEU A 344 -19.45 6.36 12.69
CA LEU A 344 -20.81 6.23 12.18
C LEU A 344 -21.17 4.76 11.89
N PHE A 345 -20.21 3.95 11.51
CA PHE A 345 -20.40 2.56 11.15
C PHE A 345 -19.46 1.65 11.96
N TYR A 346 -20.04 0.68 12.66
CA TYR A 346 -19.32 -0.34 13.40
C TYR A 346 -19.72 -1.72 12.90
N SER A 347 -18.92 -2.29 12.01
CA SER A 347 -19.19 -3.55 11.29
C SER A 347 -19.38 -4.76 12.21
N ARG A 348 -18.72 -4.78 13.37
CA ARG A 348 -18.83 -5.91 14.33
C ARG A 348 -20.20 -6.10 14.95
N ARG A 349 -21.11 -5.16 14.77
CA ARG A 349 -22.54 -5.35 15.10
C ARG A 349 -23.25 -6.29 14.13
N ILE A 350 -22.71 -6.43 12.90
CA ILE A 350 -23.29 -7.32 11.90
C ILE A 350 -22.96 -8.77 12.25
N GLY A 351 -24.00 -9.59 12.42
CA GLY A 351 -23.87 -11.00 12.83
C GLY A 351 -23.72 -11.21 14.34
N GLY A 352 -23.68 -10.14 15.14
CA GLY A 352 -23.73 -10.23 16.59
C GLY A 352 -25.10 -10.67 17.12
N SER A 353 -25.13 -11.27 18.29
CA SER A 353 -26.39 -11.58 18.97
C SER A 353 -27.17 -10.29 19.26
N PRO A 354 -28.51 -10.28 19.12
CA PRO A 354 -29.32 -9.13 19.46
C PRO A 354 -29.09 -8.71 20.92
N HIS A 355 -28.92 -7.41 21.16
CA HIS A 355 -28.85 -6.90 22.53
C HIS A 355 -30.17 -7.09 23.26
N GLY A 356 -30.16 -7.82 24.35
CA GLY A 356 -31.24 -7.93 25.30
C GLY A 356 -32.26 -8.96 24.93
N PHE A 357 -31.93 -10.19 25.26
CA PHE A 357 -32.82 -11.04 26.04
C PHE A 357 -32.11 -12.37 26.32
N PRO A 358 -32.21 -12.90 27.53
CA PRO A 358 -31.72 -14.24 27.82
C PRO A 358 -32.51 -15.28 27.04
#